data_025f1758015f42c728e9469d99546bae
#
_entry.id   025f1758015f42c728e9469d99546bae
#
_cell.length_a   1.000
_cell.length_b   1.000
_cell.length_c   1.000
_cell.angle_alpha   90.00
_cell.angle_beta   90.00
_cell.angle_gamma   90.00
#
_symmetry.space_group_name_H-M   'P 1'
#
loop_
_entity.id
_entity.type
_entity.pdbx_description
1 polymer ?
#
loop_
_entity_poly.entity_id
_entity_poly.type
_entity_poly.pdbx_seq_one_letter_code
_entity_poly.pdbx_strand_id
1 'polypeptide(L)'
;LSIKYGSSDLYLNRSLKRMKSWGMNSMGGWSNNDIIQANNDQKVPYTLSVGTLKYKVNSKLPDVFNEDWKTNVNNNIKRVSASAKNDLFFIGFFVDNELTWYDPNNFVLEMFKFKKSTSTKSKYIEELKKEFVKIDLLNKKCGSNFISWNEFYDFEGDKFLFKLKDFNIKFYIQYCEKYFKTIKEAINYHSPEKLYLGCRWHAGGRKNHRNKFNILIASKYVDVLSFN
;
A
#
# COMPACT_ATOMS: atom_id res chain seq x y z
N LEU A 1 1.79 3.04 33.46
CA LEU A 1 0.32 2.87 33.42
C LEU A 1 -0.21 2.25 34.72
N SER A 2 0.36 1.19 35.23
CA SER A 2 -0.09 0.51 36.47
C SER A 2 -0.11 1.40 37.70
N ILE A 3 0.88 2.28 37.89
CA ILE A 3 0.94 3.22 39.02
C ILE A 3 -0.25 4.20 39.00
N LYS A 4 -0.63 4.72 37.83
CA LYS A 4 -1.67 5.75 37.70
C LYS A 4 -3.07 5.16 37.60
N TYR A 5 -3.22 4.03 36.93
CA TYR A 5 -4.53 3.46 36.54
C TYR A 5 -4.84 2.10 37.18
N GLY A 6 -3.85 1.46 37.83
CA GLY A 6 -3.98 0.15 38.44
C GLY A 6 -3.70 -0.99 37.48
N SER A 7 -4.30 -0.97 36.28
CA SER A 7 -4.09 -1.98 35.21
C SER A 7 -4.27 -1.39 33.82
N SER A 8 -3.87 -2.14 32.81
CA SER A 8 -4.11 -1.78 31.39
C SER A 8 -5.62 -1.73 31.07
N ASP A 9 -6.40 -2.65 31.63
CA ASP A 9 -7.85 -2.70 31.41
C ASP A 9 -8.55 -1.48 32.02
N LEU A 10 -8.18 -1.09 33.24
CA LEU A 10 -8.69 0.12 33.87
C LEU A 10 -8.29 1.38 33.09
N TYR A 11 -7.09 1.42 32.55
CA TYR A 11 -6.67 2.50 31.65
C TYR A 11 -7.51 2.56 30.38
N LEU A 12 -7.70 1.42 29.69
CA LEU A 12 -8.52 1.33 28.48
C LEU A 12 -9.95 1.79 28.75
N ASN A 13 -10.59 1.25 29.78
CA ASN A 13 -11.95 1.57 30.17
C ASN A 13 -12.14 3.06 30.49
N ARG A 14 -11.21 3.66 31.25
CA ARG A 14 -11.23 5.11 31.52
C ARG A 14 -11.00 5.94 30.27
N SER A 15 -10.13 5.48 29.35
CA SER A 15 -9.86 6.16 28.10
C SER A 15 -11.07 6.15 27.18
N LEU A 16 -11.78 5.02 27.06
CA LEU A 16 -13.01 4.92 26.29
C LEU A 16 -14.14 5.78 26.85
N LYS A 17 -14.33 5.79 28.18
CA LYS A 17 -15.30 6.69 28.84
C LYS A 17 -15.01 8.15 28.58
N ARG A 18 -13.74 8.55 28.68
CA ARG A 18 -13.28 9.93 28.41
C ARG A 18 -13.51 10.30 26.96
N MET A 19 -13.16 9.43 26.02
CA MET A 19 -13.39 9.65 24.59
C MET A 19 -14.86 9.87 24.29
N LYS A 20 -15.74 9.03 24.83
CA LYS A 20 -17.22 9.18 24.70
C LYS A 20 -17.69 10.51 25.32
N SER A 21 -17.17 10.92 26.49
CA SER A 21 -17.52 12.19 27.13
C SER A 21 -17.09 13.42 26.31
N TRP A 22 -16.12 13.27 25.43
CA TRP A 22 -15.68 14.31 24.47
C TRP A 22 -16.47 14.29 23.15
N GLY A 23 -17.50 13.46 23.04
CA GLY A 23 -18.29 13.31 21.80
C GLY A 23 -17.63 12.47 20.71
N MET A 24 -16.50 11.83 21.00
CA MET A 24 -15.84 10.93 20.05
C MET A 24 -16.54 9.57 20.06
N ASN A 25 -16.84 9.04 18.88
CA ASN A 25 -17.65 7.84 18.70
C ASN A 25 -16.93 6.69 17.98
N SER A 26 -15.66 6.87 17.58
CA SER A 26 -14.91 5.85 16.88
C SER A 26 -13.40 5.97 17.11
N MET A 27 -12.67 4.87 16.95
CA MET A 27 -11.22 4.80 17.03
C MET A 27 -10.61 4.53 15.65
N GLY A 28 -9.66 5.37 15.25
CA GLY A 28 -8.98 5.27 13.98
C GLY A 28 -7.80 4.28 13.96
N GLY A 29 -7.18 4.12 12.80
CA GLY A 29 -6.15 3.10 12.53
C GLY A 29 -4.85 3.16 13.37
N TRP A 30 -4.61 4.25 14.09
CA TRP A 30 -3.45 4.41 14.99
C TRP A 30 -3.81 4.33 16.47
N SER A 31 -5.02 3.92 16.75
CA SER A 31 -5.48 3.71 18.11
C SER A 31 -4.93 2.41 18.68
N ASN A 32 -4.97 2.27 20.01
CA ASN A 32 -4.55 1.04 20.68
C ASN A 32 -5.46 -0.13 20.29
N ASN A 33 -4.84 -1.22 19.83
CA ASN A 33 -5.55 -2.45 19.44
C ASN A 33 -6.20 -3.20 20.61
N ASP A 34 -5.88 -2.86 21.87
CA ASP A 34 -6.51 -3.46 23.05
C ASP A 34 -8.02 -3.26 23.08
N ILE A 35 -8.57 -2.31 22.29
CA ILE A 35 -10.01 -2.15 22.07
C ILE A 35 -10.70 -3.46 21.65
N ILE A 36 -10.00 -4.35 20.95
CA ILE A 36 -10.52 -5.67 20.54
C ILE A 36 -10.98 -6.49 21.75
N GLN A 37 -10.28 -6.35 22.87
CA GLN A 37 -10.51 -7.08 24.12
C GLN A 37 -11.44 -6.35 25.10
N ALA A 38 -11.85 -5.11 24.79
CA ALA A 38 -12.77 -4.36 25.64
C ALA A 38 -14.16 -5.02 25.71
N ASN A 39 -14.88 -4.82 26.83
CA ASN A 39 -16.27 -5.26 26.94
C ASN A 39 -17.16 -4.53 25.94
N ASN A 40 -18.15 -5.21 25.37
CA ASN A 40 -19.01 -4.69 24.31
C ASN A 40 -19.78 -3.41 24.71
N ASP A 41 -20.21 -3.29 25.97
CA ASP A 41 -20.86 -2.08 26.50
C ASP A 41 -19.97 -0.84 26.48
N GLN A 42 -18.65 -1.05 26.46
CA GLN A 42 -17.65 0.02 26.45
C GLN A 42 -17.06 0.30 25.09
N LYS A 43 -17.11 -0.66 24.18
CA LYS A 43 -16.57 -0.52 22.82
C LYS A 43 -17.20 0.65 22.06
N VAL A 44 -16.45 1.15 21.12
CA VAL A 44 -16.88 2.04 20.04
C VAL A 44 -16.41 1.44 18.72
N PRO A 45 -17.03 1.77 17.61
CA PRO A 45 -16.54 1.38 16.29
C PRO A 45 -15.04 1.70 16.12
N TYR A 46 -14.29 0.78 15.53
CA TYR A 46 -12.83 0.94 15.37
C TYR A 46 -12.33 0.36 14.05
N THR A 47 -11.14 0.82 13.65
CA THR A 47 -10.43 0.32 12.47
C THR A 47 -9.09 -0.28 12.88
N LEU A 48 -8.56 -1.19 12.07
CA LEU A 48 -7.25 -1.79 12.29
C LEU A 48 -6.32 -1.50 11.12
N SER A 49 -5.02 -1.37 11.41
CA SER A 49 -3.99 -1.14 10.41
C SER A 49 -3.22 -2.41 10.09
N VAL A 50 -2.97 -2.65 8.79
CA VAL A 50 -2.20 -3.77 8.28
C VAL A 50 -1.03 -3.24 7.47
N GLY A 51 0.20 -3.64 7.78
CA GLY A 51 1.39 -3.30 7.00
C GLY A 51 1.74 -4.37 5.98
N THR A 52 2.17 -3.97 4.77
CA THR A 52 2.59 -4.89 3.70
C THR A 52 4.01 -4.64 3.18
N LEU A 53 4.73 -3.65 3.71
CA LEU A 53 6.02 -3.16 3.21
C LEU A 53 7.25 -4.04 3.54
N LYS A 54 7.08 -5.35 3.73
CA LYS A 54 8.21 -6.26 3.92
C LYS A 54 9.09 -6.37 2.66
N TYR A 55 8.47 -6.51 1.50
CA TYR A 55 9.12 -6.56 0.18
C TYR A 55 8.88 -5.24 -0.54
N LYS A 56 9.95 -4.56 -0.99
CA LYS A 56 9.88 -3.18 -1.48
C LYS A 56 10.48 -3.05 -2.87
N VAL A 57 9.86 -2.18 -3.68
CA VAL A 57 10.36 -1.74 -4.99
C VAL A 57 11.05 -0.37 -4.90
N ASN A 58 10.79 0.38 -3.84
CA ASN A 58 11.49 1.60 -3.42
C ASN A 58 11.31 1.80 -1.91
N SER A 59 11.69 2.97 -1.38
CA SER A 59 11.69 3.22 0.07
C SER A 59 10.32 3.02 0.74
N LYS A 60 9.22 3.32 0.04
CA LYS A 60 7.86 3.30 0.60
C LYS A 60 6.80 2.71 -0.34
N LEU A 61 7.17 1.85 -1.27
CA LEU A 61 6.22 1.10 -2.09
C LEU A 61 6.59 -0.39 -2.10
N PRO A 62 5.61 -1.30 -2.05
CA PRO A 62 5.87 -2.73 -2.07
C PRO A 62 6.23 -3.23 -3.46
N ASP A 63 6.93 -4.36 -3.54
CA ASP A 63 7.22 -5.11 -4.76
C ASP A 63 6.02 -6.02 -5.09
N VAL A 64 4.98 -5.45 -5.70
CA VAL A 64 3.67 -6.10 -5.88
C VAL A 64 3.68 -7.30 -6.84
N PHE A 65 4.73 -7.44 -7.67
CA PHE A 65 4.91 -8.59 -8.54
C PHE A 65 5.72 -9.71 -7.89
N ASN A 66 6.15 -9.53 -6.64
CA ASN A 66 6.80 -10.55 -5.84
C ASN A 66 5.74 -11.45 -5.18
N GLU A 67 5.81 -12.77 -5.40
CA GLU A 67 4.84 -13.73 -4.84
C GLU A 67 4.90 -13.81 -3.30
N ASP A 68 6.07 -13.59 -2.71
CA ASP A 68 6.20 -13.51 -1.26
C ASP A 68 5.49 -12.27 -0.69
N TRP A 69 5.43 -11.16 -1.45
CA TRP A 69 4.63 -10.00 -1.04
C TRP A 69 3.14 -10.35 -1.01
N LYS A 70 2.62 -11.03 -2.03
CA LYS A 70 1.23 -11.49 -2.07
C LYS A 70 0.90 -12.41 -0.88
N THR A 71 1.79 -13.35 -0.60
CA THR A 71 1.68 -14.25 0.55
C THR A 71 1.69 -13.46 1.88
N ASN A 72 2.57 -12.46 2.00
CA ASN A 72 2.65 -11.59 3.18
C ASN A 72 1.36 -10.77 3.38
N VAL A 73 0.78 -10.22 2.31
CA VAL A 73 -0.53 -9.53 2.35
C VAL A 73 -1.59 -10.46 2.91
N ASN A 74 -1.73 -11.64 2.32
CA ASN A 74 -2.73 -12.62 2.73
C ASN A 74 -2.59 -13.02 4.20
N ASN A 75 -1.37 -13.32 4.65
CA ASN A 75 -1.10 -13.74 6.02
C ASN A 75 -1.35 -12.61 7.04
N ASN A 76 -0.98 -11.37 6.71
CA ASN A 76 -1.20 -10.24 7.62
C ASN A 76 -2.69 -9.90 7.73
N ILE A 77 -3.44 -9.89 6.64
CA ILE A 77 -4.89 -9.69 6.66
C ILE A 77 -5.57 -10.83 7.41
N LYS A 78 -5.23 -12.09 7.14
CA LYS A 78 -5.75 -13.26 7.88
C LYS A 78 -5.56 -13.12 9.39
N ARG A 79 -4.34 -12.74 9.82
CA ARG A 79 -4.02 -12.57 11.25
C ARG A 79 -4.87 -11.49 11.92
N VAL A 80 -5.02 -10.33 11.25
CA VAL A 80 -5.82 -9.22 11.79
C VAL A 80 -7.31 -9.56 11.76
N SER A 81 -7.80 -10.21 10.70
CA SER A 81 -9.18 -10.72 10.63
C SER A 81 -9.50 -11.69 11.78
N ALA A 82 -8.58 -12.60 12.07
CA ALA A 82 -8.76 -13.57 13.15
C ALA A 82 -8.81 -12.90 14.54
N SER A 83 -8.05 -11.82 14.76
CA SER A 83 -8.05 -11.09 16.04
C SER A 83 -9.34 -10.34 16.34
N ALA A 84 -10.09 -9.96 15.30
CA ALA A 84 -11.36 -9.24 15.42
C ALA A 84 -12.55 -10.05 14.85
N LYS A 85 -12.42 -11.39 14.84
CA LYS A 85 -13.45 -12.28 14.31
C LYS A 85 -14.78 -12.08 15.08
N ASN A 86 -15.87 -11.91 14.34
CA ASN A 86 -17.22 -11.70 14.87
C ASN A 86 -17.39 -10.43 15.72
N ASP A 87 -16.41 -9.51 15.71
CA ASP A 87 -16.56 -8.24 16.41
C ASP A 87 -17.35 -7.24 15.55
N LEU A 88 -18.57 -6.92 15.99
CA LEU A 88 -19.48 -6.00 15.30
C LEU A 88 -18.96 -4.54 15.30
N PHE A 89 -18.08 -4.19 16.23
CA PHE A 89 -17.47 -2.86 16.31
C PHE A 89 -16.28 -2.68 15.36
N PHE A 90 -15.76 -3.77 14.81
CA PHE A 90 -14.69 -3.68 13.81
C PHE A 90 -15.25 -3.20 12.47
N ILE A 91 -14.84 -2.01 12.02
CA ILE A 91 -15.30 -1.38 10.77
C ILE A 91 -14.57 -1.95 9.55
N GLY A 92 -13.23 -2.00 9.61
CA GLY A 92 -12.42 -2.38 8.46
C GLY A 92 -10.94 -2.04 8.60
N PHE A 93 -10.23 -2.20 7.47
CA PHE A 93 -8.77 -2.17 7.40
C PHE A 93 -8.26 -0.90 6.74
N PHE A 94 -7.31 -0.21 7.38
CA PHE A 94 -6.31 0.58 6.68
C PHE A 94 -5.14 -0.34 6.30
N VAL A 95 -4.72 -0.33 5.05
CA VAL A 95 -3.58 -1.14 4.60
C VAL A 95 -2.45 -0.25 4.14
N ASP A 96 -1.31 -0.36 4.81
CA ASP A 96 -0.18 0.56 4.73
C ASP A 96 -0.56 2.00 5.13
N ASN A 97 0.38 2.93 5.05
CA ASN A 97 0.15 4.33 5.40
C ASN A 97 1.07 5.27 4.64
N GLU A 98 0.46 6.28 4.02
CA GLU A 98 1.17 7.39 3.37
C GLU A 98 2.28 6.91 2.42
N LEU A 99 1.94 5.94 1.57
CA LEU A 99 2.85 5.43 0.56
C LEU A 99 3.31 6.56 -0.37
N THR A 100 4.55 6.52 -0.80
CA THR A 100 5.08 7.50 -1.74
C THR A 100 4.70 7.12 -3.17
N TRP A 101 3.49 7.46 -3.54
CA TRP A 101 2.94 7.26 -4.89
C TRP A 101 3.54 8.27 -5.86
N TYR A 102 4.72 8.03 -6.37
CA TYR A 102 5.34 8.86 -7.41
C TYR A 102 4.42 9.03 -8.62
N ASP A 103 4.63 10.05 -9.44
CA ASP A 103 4.12 10.02 -10.80
C ASP A 103 4.77 8.86 -11.60
N PRO A 104 4.16 8.42 -12.71
CA PRO A 104 4.63 7.22 -13.42
C PRO A 104 6.11 7.25 -13.85
N ASN A 105 6.63 8.41 -14.26
CA ASN A 105 8.02 8.53 -14.69
C ASN A 105 8.99 8.46 -13.50
N ASN A 106 8.69 9.17 -12.43
CA ASN A 106 9.49 9.14 -11.22
C ASN A 106 9.38 7.78 -10.51
N PHE A 107 8.23 7.09 -10.57
CA PHE A 107 8.10 5.73 -10.07
C PHE A 107 9.10 4.78 -10.75
N VAL A 108 9.17 4.81 -12.08
CA VAL A 108 10.11 3.98 -12.84
C VAL A 108 11.56 4.36 -12.51
N LEU A 109 11.88 5.65 -12.47
CA LEU A 109 13.22 6.11 -12.12
C LEU A 109 13.66 5.64 -10.72
N GLU A 110 12.80 5.79 -9.72
CA GLU A 110 13.09 5.36 -8.35
C GLU A 110 13.14 3.84 -8.20
N MET A 111 12.37 3.10 -8.99
CA MET A 111 12.47 1.63 -9.06
C MET A 111 13.85 1.18 -9.57
N PHE A 112 14.39 1.83 -10.60
CA PHE A 112 15.73 1.52 -11.12
C PHE A 112 16.85 1.87 -10.14
N LYS A 113 16.70 2.96 -9.36
CA LYS A 113 17.69 3.42 -8.38
C LYS A 113 17.72 2.59 -7.09
N PHE A 114 16.62 1.97 -6.71
CA PHE A 114 16.48 1.41 -5.37
C PHE A 114 17.25 0.12 -5.15
N LYS A 115 17.09 -0.85 -6.04
CA LYS A 115 17.76 -2.15 -5.99
C LYS A 115 18.02 -2.66 -7.39
N LYS A 116 19.11 -3.38 -7.57
CA LYS A 116 19.44 -4.02 -8.85
C LYS A 116 18.35 -4.99 -9.30
N SER A 117 17.77 -5.76 -8.37
CA SER A 117 16.76 -6.77 -8.70
C SER A 117 15.52 -6.65 -7.81
N THR A 118 14.36 -6.44 -8.44
CA THR A 118 13.03 -6.58 -7.84
C THR A 118 12.11 -7.24 -8.86
N SER A 119 11.07 -7.95 -8.41
CA SER A 119 10.11 -8.58 -9.32
C SER A 119 9.36 -7.55 -10.17
N THR A 120 9.11 -6.35 -9.60
CA THR A 120 8.51 -5.24 -10.34
C THR A 120 9.42 -4.73 -11.46
N LYS A 121 10.73 -4.58 -11.23
CA LYS A 121 11.71 -4.19 -12.26
C LYS A 121 11.80 -5.26 -13.34
N SER A 122 11.88 -6.52 -12.96
CA SER A 122 11.88 -7.66 -13.91
C SER A 122 10.63 -7.64 -14.78
N LYS A 123 9.46 -7.42 -14.18
CA LYS A 123 8.18 -7.32 -14.91
C LYS A 123 8.14 -6.14 -15.86
N TYR A 124 8.65 -4.97 -15.45
CA TYR A 124 8.75 -3.80 -16.31
C TYR A 124 9.59 -4.08 -17.57
N ILE A 125 10.75 -4.71 -17.39
CA ILE A 125 11.65 -5.05 -18.50
C ILE A 125 11.07 -6.14 -19.40
N GLU A 126 10.36 -7.12 -18.82
CA GLU A 126 9.63 -8.13 -19.59
C GLU A 126 8.60 -7.46 -20.53
N GLU A 127 7.81 -6.51 -20.03
CA GLU A 127 6.84 -5.80 -20.85
C GLU A 127 7.51 -4.90 -21.90
N LEU A 128 8.66 -4.26 -21.58
CA LEU A 128 9.44 -3.51 -22.56
C LEU A 128 9.95 -4.41 -23.69
N LYS A 129 10.41 -5.64 -23.37
CA LYS A 129 10.85 -6.61 -24.39
C LYS A 129 9.73 -7.01 -25.35
N LYS A 130 8.47 -7.03 -24.89
CA LYS A 130 7.32 -7.29 -25.76
C LYS A 130 7.06 -6.13 -26.72
N GLU A 131 7.22 -4.88 -26.25
CA GLU A 131 6.98 -3.68 -27.08
C GLU A 131 8.14 -3.41 -28.03
N PHE A 132 9.37 -3.50 -27.57
CA PHE A 132 10.57 -3.12 -28.35
C PHE A 132 11.30 -4.29 -29.02
N VAL A 133 10.98 -5.53 -28.71
CA VAL A 133 11.58 -6.78 -29.24
C VAL A 133 13.12 -6.79 -29.22
N LYS A 134 13.79 -5.77 -29.79
CA LYS A 134 15.25 -5.59 -29.83
C LYS A 134 15.66 -4.37 -29.01
N ILE A 135 16.81 -4.48 -28.32
CA ILE A 135 17.38 -3.39 -27.53
C ILE A 135 17.67 -2.13 -28.36
N ASP A 136 18.02 -2.27 -29.65
CA ASP A 136 18.28 -1.17 -30.55
C ASP A 136 17.06 -0.29 -30.77
N LEU A 137 15.85 -0.85 -30.79
CA LEU A 137 14.60 -0.08 -30.91
C LEU A 137 14.36 0.76 -29.64
N LEU A 138 14.64 0.20 -28.46
CA LEU A 138 14.62 0.96 -27.21
C LEU A 138 15.66 2.07 -27.23
N ASN A 139 16.89 1.76 -27.62
CA ASN A 139 17.98 2.74 -27.74
C ASN A 139 17.59 3.90 -28.63
N LYS A 140 17.05 3.63 -29.82
CA LYS A 140 16.56 4.65 -30.76
C LYS A 140 15.48 5.52 -30.13
N LYS A 141 14.52 4.92 -29.39
CA LYS A 141 13.44 5.64 -28.72
C LYS A 141 13.96 6.53 -27.58
N CYS A 142 14.89 6.01 -26.81
CA CYS A 142 15.41 6.67 -25.60
C CYS A 142 16.62 7.56 -25.85
N GLY A 143 17.31 7.40 -26.99
CA GLY A 143 18.63 8.03 -27.25
C GLY A 143 19.69 7.45 -26.32
N SER A 144 19.65 6.14 -26.10
CA SER A 144 20.61 5.36 -25.30
C SER A 144 21.43 4.42 -26.21
N ASN A 145 22.40 3.69 -25.66
CA ASN A 145 23.33 2.86 -26.40
C ASN A 145 23.63 1.52 -25.70
N PHE A 146 22.65 0.93 -25.01
CA PHE A 146 22.80 -0.37 -24.37
C PHE A 146 23.10 -1.46 -25.42
N ILE A 147 24.07 -2.33 -25.12
CA ILE A 147 24.43 -3.46 -25.99
C ILE A 147 23.50 -4.67 -25.77
N SER A 148 22.80 -4.71 -24.63
CA SER A 148 21.92 -5.83 -24.31
C SER A 148 20.81 -5.43 -23.31
N TRP A 149 19.77 -6.26 -23.24
CA TRP A 149 18.74 -6.16 -22.21
C TRP A 149 19.28 -6.40 -20.79
N ASN A 150 20.37 -7.16 -20.64
CA ASN A 150 21.00 -7.39 -19.34
C ASN A 150 21.70 -6.14 -18.85
N GLU A 151 22.42 -5.43 -19.73
CA GLU A 151 23.01 -4.14 -19.38
C GLU A 151 21.95 -3.11 -19.00
N PHE A 152 20.83 -3.04 -19.74
CA PHE A 152 19.69 -2.21 -19.37
C PHE A 152 19.05 -2.63 -18.03
N TYR A 153 19.01 -3.93 -17.73
CA TYR A 153 18.53 -4.44 -16.44
C TYR A 153 19.39 -3.96 -15.27
N ASP A 154 20.72 -3.98 -15.43
CA ASP A 154 21.68 -3.59 -14.37
C ASP A 154 21.86 -2.08 -14.22
N PHE A 155 21.32 -1.32 -15.16
CA PHE A 155 21.38 0.13 -15.16
C PHE A 155 20.69 0.75 -13.93
N GLU A 156 21.31 1.82 -13.36
CA GLU A 156 20.84 2.45 -12.10
C GLU A 156 19.78 3.54 -12.29
N GLY A 157 19.33 3.77 -13.51
CA GLY A 157 18.27 4.72 -13.83
C GLY A 157 18.77 6.13 -14.17
N ASP A 158 18.18 6.69 -15.20
CA ASP A 158 18.40 8.06 -15.65
C ASP A 158 17.10 8.64 -16.22
N LYS A 159 17.05 9.97 -16.35
CA LYS A 159 15.88 10.71 -16.84
C LYS A 159 15.52 10.42 -18.29
N PHE A 160 16.38 9.77 -19.09
CA PHE A 160 15.99 9.34 -20.44
C PHE A 160 14.81 8.35 -20.40
N LEU A 161 14.61 7.62 -19.30
CA LEU A 161 13.43 6.78 -19.07
C LEU A 161 12.11 7.57 -19.21
N PHE A 162 12.13 8.89 -19.06
CA PHE A 162 10.97 9.74 -19.24
C PHE A 162 10.51 9.84 -20.70
N LYS A 163 11.38 9.47 -21.67
CA LYS A 163 10.99 9.32 -23.08
C LYS A 163 10.03 8.16 -23.32
N LEU A 164 9.91 7.25 -22.35
CA LEU A 164 8.94 6.15 -22.32
C LEU A 164 7.63 6.51 -21.59
N LYS A 165 7.27 7.79 -21.56
CA LYS A 165 6.16 8.30 -20.74
C LYS A 165 4.87 7.48 -20.86
N ASP A 166 4.43 7.16 -22.07
CA ASP A 166 3.16 6.45 -22.28
C ASP A 166 3.25 4.99 -21.80
N PHE A 167 4.40 4.35 -22.01
CA PHE A 167 4.69 3.03 -21.47
C PHE A 167 4.76 3.06 -19.93
N ASN A 168 5.44 4.05 -19.35
CA ASN A 168 5.53 4.22 -17.90
C ASN A 168 4.16 4.40 -17.25
N ILE A 169 3.25 5.15 -17.90
CA ILE A 169 1.87 5.32 -17.44
C ILE A 169 1.12 3.97 -17.45
N LYS A 170 1.19 3.22 -18.54
CA LYS A 170 0.53 1.90 -18.66
C LYS A 170 1.04 0.95 -17.58
N PHE A 171 2.36 0.86 -17.41
CA PHE A 171 2.95 -0.01 -16.40
C PHE A 171 2.61 0.41 -14.97
N TYR A 172 2.62 1.72 -14.69
CA TYR A 172 2.23 2.24 -13.38
C TYR A 172 0.76 1.93 -13.03
N ILE A 173 -0.13 1.99 -14.01
CA ILE A 173 -1.53 1.57 -13.84
C ILE A 173 -1.61 0.09 -13.46
N GLN A 174 -0.88 -0.79 -14.17
CA GLN A 174 -0.82 -2.21 -13.84
C GLN A 174 -0.28 -2.46 -12.41
N TYR A 175 0.75 -1.70 -12.02
CA TYR A 175 1.31 -1.76 -10.67
C TYR A 175 0.27 -1.38 -9.61
N CYS A 176 -0.40 -0.24 -9.78
CA CYS A 176 -1.44 0.22 -8.86
C CYS A 176 -2.60 -0.79 -8.78
N GLU A 177 -3.04 -1.31 -9.93
CA GLU A 177 -4.11 -2.29 -10.00
C GLU A 177 -3.74 -3.58 -9.26
N LYS A 178 -2.53 -4.09 -9.46
CA LYS A 178 -2.03 -5.28 -8.75
C LYS A 178 -2.02 -5.07 -7.24
N TYR A 179 -1.58 -3.89 -6.77
CA TYR A 179 -1.57 -3.54 -5.35
C TYR A 179 -2.98 -3.58 -4.74
N PHE A 180 -3.88 -2.74 -5.24
CA PHE A 180 -5.21 -2.60 -4.64
C PHE A 180 -6.07 -3.87 -4.79
N LYS A 181 -6.00 -4.52 -5.95
CA LYS A 181 -6.72 -5.77 -6.23
C LYS A 181 -6.29 -6.90 -5.28
N THR A 182 -4.97 -7.12 -5.12
CA THR A 182 -4.45 -8.18 -4.23
C THR A 182 -4.92 -7.98 -2.79
N ILE A 183 -4.92 -6.75 -2.29
CA ILE A 183 -5.37 -6.43 -0.94
C ILE A 183 -6.89 -6.63 -0.81
N LYS A 184 -7.69 -6.12 -1.77
CA LYS A 184 -9.15 -6.29 -1.76
C LYS A 184 -9.55 -7.76 -1.81
N GLU A 185 -8.89 -8.57 -2.63
CA GLU A 185 -9.12 -10.02 -2.70
C GLU A 185 -8.85 -10.71 -1.36
N ALA A 186 -7.75 -10.35 -0.68
CA ALA A 186 -7.43 -10.91 0.63
C ALA A 186 -8.44 -10.48 1.71
N ILE A 187 -8.88 -9.21 1.72
CA ILE A 187 -9.92 -8.73 2.64
C ILE A 187 -11.23 -9.48 2.37
N ASN A 188 -11.68 -9.56 1.12
CA ASN A 188 -12.91 -10.25 0.74
C ASN A 188 -12.89 -11.75 1.11
N TYR A 189 -11.71 -12.38 1.09
CA TYR A 189 -11.57 -13.78 1.47
C TYR A 189 -11.64 -14.01 2.99
N HIS A 190 -11.01 -13.12 3.79
CA HIS A 190 -10.89 -13.32 5.24
C HIS A 190 -11.95 -12.57 6.07
N SER A 191 -12.50 -11.48 5.53
CA SER A 191 -13.48 -10.60 6.22
C SER A 191 -14.35 -9.87 5.20
N PRO A 192 -15.21 -10.57 4.44
CA PRO A 192 -15.96 -10.01 3.31
C PRO A 192 -16.91 -8.86 3.70
N GLU A 193 -17.34 -8.81 4.96
CA GLU A 193 -18.23 -7.78 5.50
C GLU A 193 -17.50 -6.53 6.02
N LYS A 194 -16.15 -6.51 5.97
CA LYS A 194 -15.34 -5.39 6.49
C LYS A 194 -14.81 -4.49 5.37
N LEU A 195 -14.76 -3.20 5.66
CA LEU A 195 -14.37 -2.20 4.67
C LEU A 195 -12.86 -2.19 4.41
N TYR A 196 -12.48 -1.99 3.17
CA TYR A 196 -11.13 -1.59 2.78
C TYR A 196 -11.06 -0.05 2.73
N LEU A 197 -10.40 0.55 3.72
CA LEU A 197 -10.32 2.00 3.93
C LEU A 197 -9.12 2.66 3.22
N GLY A 198 -8.47 1.93 2.32
CA GLY A 198 -7.33 2.43 1.56
C GLY A 198 -6.02 2.51 2.36
N CYS A 199 -5.06 3.29 1.84
CA CYS A 199 -3.71 3.43 2.38
C CYS A 199 -3.44 4.83 2.99
N ARG A 200 -4.48 5.59 3.32
CA ARG A 200 -4.40 6.95 3.89
C ARG A 200 -3.42 7.84 3.13
N TRP A 201 -3.87 8.41 2.01
CA TRP A 201 -3.01 9.30 1.23
C TRP A 201 -2.64 10.55 2.00
N HIS A 202 -1.37 10.94 1.95
CA HIS A 202 -0.90 12.17 2.56
C HIS A 202 -1.50 13.39 1.86
N ALA A 203 -2.20 14.26 2.59
CA ALA A 203 -2.84 15.47 2.05
C ALA A 203 -1.86 16.64 1.82
N GLY A 204 -0.76 16.68 2.58
CA GLY A 204 0.22 17.75 2.54
C GLY A 204 1.11 17.73 1.31
N GLY A 205 1.03 18.76 0.52
CA GLY A 205 1.87 19.45 -0.45
C GLY A 205 3.02 18.78 -1.21
N ARG A 206 3.45 17.59 -0.92
CA ARG A 206 4.46 16.91 -1.72
C ARG A 206 3.77 16.27 -2.93
N LYS A 207 4.02 16.83 -4.11
CA LYS A 207 3.46 16.42 -5.42
C LYS A 207 3.55 14.92 -5.74
N ASN A 208 4.30 14.14 -4.94
CA ASN A 208 4.64 12.75 -5.22
C ASN A 208 3.83 11.73 -4.40
N HIS A 209 2.92 12.14 -3.49
CA HIS A 209 2.21 11.20 -2.63
C HIS A 209 0.83 10.80 -3.14
N ARG A 210 0.28 11.54 -4.09
CA ARG A 210 -0.99 11.24 -4.75
C ARG A 210 -0.95 11.73 -6.20
N ASN A 211 -1.48 10.96 -7.10
CA ASN A 211 -1.69 11.37 -8.47
C ASN A 211 -3.00 10.77 -8.99
N LYS A 212 -3.50 11.32 -10.10
CA LYS A 212 -4.78 10.89 -10.68
C LYS A 212 -4.84 9.39 -10.97
N PHE A 213 -3.73 8.77 -11.35
CA PHE A 213 -3.73 7.35 -11.74
C PHE A 213 -3.95 6.45 -10.53
N ASN A 214 -3.17 6.63 -9.44
CA ASN A 214 -3.32 5.75 -8.27
C ASN A 214 -4.69 5.93 -7.59
N ILE A 215 -5.22 7.16 -7.53
CA ILE A 215 -6.54 7.42 -6.95
C ILE A 215 -7.66 6.81 -7.78
N LEU A 216 -7.63 6.99 -9.13
CA LEU A 216 -8.62 6.39 -10.04
C LEU A 216 -8.59 4.87 -10.04
N ILE A 217 -7.41 4.27 -9.89
CA ILE A 217 -7.33 2.81 -9.75
C ILE A 217 -7.81 2.36 -8.38
N ALA A 218 -7.38 3.05 -7.31
CA ALA A 218 -7.82 2.72 -5.95
C ALA A 218 -9.34 2.75 -5.81
N SER A 219 -10.03 3.74 -6.42
CA SER A 219 -11.49 3.88 -6.33
C SER A 219 -12.28 2.68 -6.87
N LYS A 220 -11.64 1.79 -7.64
CA LYS A 220 -12.26 0.53 -8.09
C LYS A 220 -12.24 -0.58 -7.03
N TYR A 221 -11.38 -0.46 -6.02
CA TYR A 221 -11.08 -1.54 -5.08
C TYR A 221 -11.35 -1.17 -3.63
N VAL A 222 -11.12 0.10 -3.25
CA VAL A 222 -11.36 0.55 -1.88
C VAL A 222 -12.82 0.94 -1.67
N ASP A 223 -13.34 0.71 -0.49
CA ASP A 223 -14.69 1.14 -0.11
C ASP A 223 -14.69 2.61 0.33
N VAL A 224 -13.56 3.12 0.80
CA VAL A 224 -13.35 4.52 1.22
C VAL A 224 -11.99 5.04 0.75
N LEU A 225 -11.96 6.20 0.12
CA LEU A 225 -10.74 6.95 -0.17
C LEU A 225 -10.39 7.83 1.05
N SER A 226 -9.32 7.51 1.76
CA SER A 226 -8.91 8.21 2.98
C SER A 226 -7.71 9.11 2.76
N PHE A 227 -7.80 10.34 3.18
CA PHE A 227 -6.73 11.35 3.10
C PHE A 227 -6.40 11.90 4.49
N ASN A 228 -5.11 12.21 4.71
CA ASN A 228 -4.65 12.95 5.89
C ASN A 228 -4.65 14.43 5.63
#